data_700c77dbecadd2e575f8b85038dc6d53
#
_entry.id   700c77dbecadd2e575f8b85038dc6d53
#
_cell.length_a   1.000
_cell.length_b   1.000
_cell.length_c   1.000
_cell.angle_alpha   90.00
_cell.angle_beta   90.00
_cell.angle_gamma   90.00
#
_symmetry.space_group_name_H-M   'P 1'
#
loop_
_entity.id
_entity.type
_entity.pdbx_description
1 polymer ?
#
loop_
_entity_poly.entity_id
_entity_poly.type
_entity_poly.pdbx_seq_one_letter_code
_entity_poly.pdbx_strand_id
1 'polypeptide(L)'
;MRIRDKIKKPQRPVVAYEILPPREKDGTLNSYAETISSLLSQTHIDAINIPEVHDEVARGERPVVNQQRGEPREFGRLLQDIVGVEAIINRVVVHDEYDSQMKWFEETNIDYEIENMILVGGESSKVKYPGPTVNQALDGVSNIHNKGIGDIFCGGIAIPSRKAESKNLISKSDNGSEFFTTQVIYDSKNIIKMMNNYQKRCNKVNTFPRRILLSFAPVSSQKNIEFLKWLGVEIPSGTERYLQGRPGSMKERSLDIAIEVLNEILKNIEQNKLKVPVGLNVEHIMSYNFQSSVEMLQELARIYREFCIKTQNYSI
;
A
#
# COMPACT_ATOMS: atom_id res chain seq x y z
N MET A 1 -7.78 -16.64 -9.06
CA MET A 1 -8.43 -16.32 -7.76
C MET A 1 -8.33 -14.83 -7.59
N ARG A 2 -9.45 -14.15 -7.36
CA ARG A 2 -9.49 -12.69 -7.21
C ARG A 2 -8.68 -12.24 -5.99
N ILE A 3 -8.12 -11.02 -6.06
CA ILE A 3 -7.32 -10.47 -4.96
C ILE A 3 -8.11 -10.36 -3.67
N ARG A 4 -9.40 -9.96 -3.74
CA ARG A 4 -10.30 -9.91 -2.58
C ARG A 4 -10.41 -11.25 -1.85
N ASP A 5 -10.45 -12.37 -2.61
CA ASP A 5 -10.53 -13.71 -2.04
C ASP A 5 -9.23 -14.13 -1.34
N LYS A 6 -8.08 -13.71 -1.90
CA LYS A 6 -6.78 -13.94 -1.26
C LYS A 6 -6.62 -13.10 0.00
N ILE A 7 -7.01 -11.83 -0.04
CA ILE A 7 -6.93 -10.90 1.10
C ILE A 7 -7.77 -11.42 2.29
N LYS A 8 -8.96 -11.97 2.02
CA LYS A 8 -9.86 -12.51 3.06
C LYS A 8 -9.40 -13.84 3.64
N LYS A 9 -8.45 -14.54 3.02
CA LYS A 9 -7.93 -15.83 3.50
C LYS A 9 -6.59 -15.66 4.22
N PRO A 10 -6.54 -15.66 5.58
CA PRO A 10 -5.33 -15.37 6.35
C PRO A 10 -4.10 -16.20 5.96
N GLN A 11 -4.32 -17.46 5.62
CA GLN A 11 -3.26 -18.43 5.27
C GLN A 11 -2.70 -18.26 3.86
N ARG A 12 -3.33 -17.46 2.97
CA ARG A 12 -2.83 -17.24 1.62
C ARG A 12 -1.84 -16.09 1.60
N PRO A 13 -0.65 -16.25 1.02
CA PRO A 13 0.25 -15.12 0.80
C PRO A 13 -0.39 -14.11 -0.16
N VAL A 14 -0.13 -12.83 0.07
CA VAL A 14 -0.55 -11.73 -0.78
C VAL A 14 0.65 -10.82 -0.99
N VAL A 15 1.00 -10.60 -2.25
CA VAL A 15 2.10 -9.74 -2.68
C VAL A 15 1.58 -8.76 -3.73
N ALA A 16 1.60 -7.48 -3.40
CA ALA A 16 1.27 -6.39 -4.31
C ALA A 16 2.54 -5.63 -4.71
N TYR A 17 2.53 -5.06 -5.90
CA TYR A 17 3.54 -4.14 -6.36
C TYR A 17 2.90 -2.79 -6.69
N GLU A 18 3.46 -1.71 -6.11
CA GLU A 18 2.93 -0.38 -6.33
C GLU A 18 3.71 0.37 -7.39
N ILE A 19 2.99 0.90 -8.37
CA ILE A 19 3.56 1.64 -9.48
C ILE A 19 2.76 2.90 -9.79
N LEU A 20 3.48 4.00 -10.00
CA LEU A 20 2.91 5.26 -10.43
C LEU A 20 2.56 5.23 -11.92
N PRO A 21 1.42 5.85 -12.33
CA PRO A 21 1.15 6.09 -13.74
C PRO A 21 2.30 6.84 -14.41
N PRO A 22 2.57 6.61 -15.71
CA PRO A 22 3.66 7.27 -16.41
C PRO A 22 3.42 8.79 -16.49
N ARG A 23 4.52 9.52 -16.60
CA ARG A 23 4.53 10.92 -16.97
C ARG A 23 4.58 11.03 -18.49
N GLU A 24 4.22 12.15 -19.03
CA GLU A 24 4.27 12.39 -20.50
C GLU A 24 5.63 11.99 -21.11
N LYS A 25 6.72 12.31 -20.43
CA LYS A 25 8.09 11.97 -20.87
C LYS A 25 8.46 10.48 -20.76
N ASP A 26 7.69 9.68 -20.06
CA ASP A 26 7.94 8.24 -19.88
C ASP A 26 7.36 7.42 -21.06
N GLY A 27 6.75 8.08 -22.05
CA GLY A 27 6.14 7.48 -23.23
C GLY A 27 4.62 7.34 -23.12
N THR A 28 4.02 6.57 -24.02
CA THR A 28 2.58 6.28 -24.00
C THR A 28 2.23 5.31 -22.88
N LEU A 29 0.97 5.32 -22.42
CA LEU A 29 0.46 4.35 -21.44
C LEU A 29 0.77 2.92 -21.86
N ASN A 30 0.52 2.57 -23.13
CA ASN A 30 0.76 1.22 -23.66
C ASN A 30 2.23 0.82 -23.59
N SER A 31 3.15 1.64 -24.12
CA SER A 31 4.58 1.32 -24.13
C SER A 31 5.15 1.20 -22.72
N TYR A 32 4.64 2.02 -21.79
CA TYR A 32 5.05 1.95 -20.39
C TYR A 32 4.49 0.69 -19.72
N ALA A 33 3.23 0.33 -19.94
CA ALA A 33 2.63 -0.89 -19.40
C ALA A 33 3.30 -2.16 -19.92
N GLU A 34 3.69 -2.22 -21.20
CA GLU A 34 4.46 -3.32 -21.77
C GLU A 34 5.84 -3.45 -21.12
N THR A 35 6.53 -2.33 -20.89
CA THR A 35 7.80 -2.32 -20.16
C THR A 35 7.63 -2.88 -18.74
N ILE A 36 6.60 -2.44 -18.02
CA ILE A 36 6.28 -2.94 -16.67
C ILE A 36 5.99 -4.44 -16.69
N SER A 37 5.16 -4.89 -17.62
CA SER A 37 4.83 -6.31 -17.77
C SER A 37 6.07 -7.17 -18.00
N SER A 38 6.96 -6.73 -18.90
CA SER A 38 8.22 -7.41 -19.17
C SER A 38 9.10 -7.52 -17.91
N LEU A 39 9.22 -6.43 -17.14
CA LEU A 39 10.05 -6.41 -15.94
C LEU A 39 9.46 -7.21 -14.78
N LEU A 40 8.13 -7.30 -14.69
CA LEU A 40 7.44 -8.11 -13.69
C LEU A 40 7.24 -9.57 -14.11
N SER A 41 7.54 -9.93 -15.35
CA SER A 41 7.29 -11.28 -15.89
C SER A 41 7.92 -12.43 -15.09
N GLN A 42 9.05 -12.16 -14.42
CA GLN A 42 9.73 -13.14 -13.57
C GLN A 42 9.34 -13.04 -12.09
N THR A 43 8.40 -12.16 -11.76
CA THR A 43 7.98 -11.92 -10.40
C THR A 43 6.51 -12.27 -10.23
N HIS A 44 6.21 -13.20 -9.34
CA HIS A 44 4.83 -13.55 -9.07
C HIS A 44 4.23 -12.53 -8.10
N ILE A 45 3.32 -11.70 -8.59
CA ILE A 45 2.52 -10.75 -7.81
C ILE A 45 1.04 -11.13 -7.86
N ASP A 46 0.27 -10.67 -6.88
CA ASP A 46 -1.16 -10.94 -6.76
C ASP A 46 -2.02 -9.74 -7.19
N ALA A 47 -1.46 -8.53 -7.10
CA ALA A 47 -2.10 -7.30 -7.53
C ALA A 47 -1.08 -6.22 -7.88
N ILE A 48 -1.51 -5.24 -8.68
CA ILE A 48 -0.78 -4.00 -8.91
C ILE A 48 -1.52 -2.87 -8.20
N ASN A 49 -0.78 -2.16 -7.33
CA ASN A 49 -1.30 -1.01 -6.60
C ASN A 49 -0.92 0.28 -7.35
N ILE A 50 -1.89 1.16 -7.58
CA ILE A 50 -1.70 2.37 -8.39
C ILE A 50 -2.16 3.58 -7.58
N PRO A 51 -1.22 4.39 -7.06
CA PRO A 51 -1.57 5.56 -6.28
C PRO A 51 -1.93 6.75 -7.15
N GLU A 52 -2.97 7.47 -6.74
CA GLU A 52 -3.24 8.82 -7.18
C GLU A 52 -2.25 9.78 -6.53
N VAL A 53 -1.75 10.74 -7.30
CA VAL A 53 -0.75 11.71 -6.82
C VAL A 53 -1.31 13.11 -6.92
N HIS A 54 -1.42 13.78 -5.79
CA HIS A 54 -1.84 15.17 -5.69
C HIS A 54 -0.66 16.08 -5.28
N ASP A 55 -0.78 17.35 -5.62
CA ASP A 55 0.10 18.38 -5.07
C ASP A 55 -0.34 18.70 -3.64
N GLU A 56 0.51 18.34 -2.69
CA GLU A 56 0.31 18.60 -1.28
C GLU A 56 1.07 19.85 -0.88
N VAL A 57 0.42 20.75 -0.15
CA VAL A 57 1.00 22.04 0.25
C VAL A 57 1.17 22.19 1.77
N ALA A 58 0.46 21.37 2.57
CA ALA A 58 0.46 21.49 4.02
C ALA A 58 1.79 21.06 4.67
N ARG A 59 2.65 20.38 3.92
CA ARG A 59 3.96 19.87 4.40
C ARG A 59 5.14 20.72 3.97
N GLY A 60 4.86 21.91 3.42
CA GLY A 60 5.90 22.80 2.89
C GLY A 60 6.37 22.41 1.48
N GLU A 61 7.49 23.00 1.06
CA GLU A 61 8.03 22.80 -0.29
C GLU A 61 8.36 21.33 -0.54
N ARG A 62 7.87 20.83 -1.67
CA ARG A 62 8.09 19.44 -2.10
C ARG A 62 9.52 19.26 -2.62
N PRO A 63 10.33 18.33 -2.03
CA PRO A 63 11.73 18.12 -2.45
C PRO A 63 11.89 17.63 -3.88
N VAL A 64 10.83 17.04 -4.43
CA VAL A 64 10.79 16.51 -5.80
C VAL A 64 9.59 17.12 -6.51
N VAL A 65 9.85 17.84 -7.60
CA VAL A 65 8.80 18.47 -8.41
C VAL A 65 7.78 17.42 -8.85
N ASN A 66 6.50 17.68 -8.58
CA ASN A 66 5.43 16.87 -9.12
C ASN A 66 5.35 17.07 -10.64
N GLN A 67 5.10 16.01 -11.36
CA GLN A 67 4.90 16.05 -12.81
C GLN A 67 3.55 15.40 -13.10
N GLN A 68 2.80 15.99 -13.99
CA GLN A 68 1.53 15.43 -14.42
C GLN A 68 1.72 13.98 -14.89
N ARG A 69 0.79 13.13 -14.49
CA ARG A 69 0.79 11.70 -14.76
C ARG A 69 -0.49 11.30 -15.50
N GLY A 70 -0.44 10.15 -16.12
CA GLY A 70 -1.64 9.54 -16.72
C GLY A 70 -2.71 9.25 -15.68
N GLU A 71 -3.93 9.04 -16.16
CA GLU A 71 -5.10 8.68 -15.34
C GLU A 71 -4.87 7.30 -14.69
N PRO A 72 -4.93 7.18 -13.35
CA PRO A 72 -4.67 5.92 -12.65
C PRO A 72 -5.61 4.78 -13.06
N ARG A 73 -6.88 5.07 -13.38
CA ARG A 73 -7.87 4.06 -13.76
C ARG A 73 -7.60 3.49 -15.14
N GLU A 74 -7.28 4.35 -16.13
CA GLU A 74 -6.88 3.92 -17.49
C GLU A 74 -5.63 3.05 -17.41
N PHE A 75 -4.64 3.48 -16.66
CA PHE A 75 -3.41 2.72 -16.47
C PHE A 75 -3.65 1.40 -15.73
N GLY A 76 -4.50 1.40 -14.70
CA GLY A 76 -4.88 0.21 -13.95
C GLY A 76 -5.59 -0.81 -14.83
N ARG A 77 -6.57 -0.38 -15.62
CA ARG A 77 -7.28 -1.24 -16.58
C ARG A 77 -6.33 -1.88 -17.58
N LEU A 78 -5.44 -1.07 -18.16
CA LEU A 78 -4.45 -1.55 -19.12
C LEU A 78 -3.50 -2.59 -18.50
N LEU A 79 -3.02 -2.35 -17.27
CA LEU A 79 -2.16 -3.30 -16.56
C LEU A 79 -2.88 -4.60 -16.19
N GLN A 80 -4.18 -4.55 -15.85
CA GLN A 80 -4.97 -5.77 -15.66
C GLN A 80 -4.95 -6.65 -16.91
N ASP A 81 -5.11 -6.04 -18.08
CA ASP A 81 -5.16 -6.77 -19.36
C ASP A 81 -3.78 -7.34 -19.75
N ILE A 82 -2.69 -6.57 -19.54
CA ILE A 82 -1.36 -6.96 -20.00
C ILE A 82 -0.65 -7.88 -19.00
N VAL A 83 -0.76 -7.61 -17.70
CA VAL A 83 -0.07 -8.37 -16.65
C VAL A 83 -0.91 -9.55 -16.17
N GLY A 84 -2.24 -9.49 -16.31
CA GLY A 84 -3.15 -10.56 -15.90
C GLY A 84 -3.40 -10.64 -14.41
N VAL A 85 -3.18 -9.53 -13.66
CA VAL A 85 -3.51 -9.41 -12.24
C VAL A 85 -4.40 -8.18 -12.00
N GLU A 86 -5.19 -8.22 -10.93
CA GLU A 86 -6.11 -7.12 -10.63
C GLU A 86 -5.38 -5.86 -10.15
N ALA A 87 -5.87 -4.71 -10.57
CA ALA A 87 -5.44 -3.40 -10.08
C ALA A 87 -6.13 -3.03 -8.76
N ILE A 88 -5.41 -2.30 -7.92
CA ILE A 88 -5.92 -1.62 -6.72
C ILE A 88 -5.64 -0.13 -6.93
N ILE A 89 -6.66 0.72 -6.94
CA ILE A 89 -6.47 2.16 -7.09
C ILE A 89 -6.46 2.83 -5.71
N ASN A 90 -5.42 3.62 -5.40
CA ASN A 90 -5.41 4.44 -4.20
C ASN A 90 -6.06 5.79 -4.53
N ARG A 91 -7.24 6.02 -3.98
CA ARG A 91 -8.01 7.25 -4.19
C ARG A 91 -7.92 8.17 -2.99
N VAL A 92 -7.50 9.42 -3.22
CA VAL A 92 -7.53 10.48 -2.20
C VAL A 92 -8.92 11.11 -2.17
N VAL A 93 -9.77 10.68 -1.24
CA VAL A 93 -11.21 10.95 -1.25
C VAL A 93 -11.61 12.39 -0.87
N VAL A 94 -10.67 13.17 -0.33
CA VAL A 94 -10.99 14.46 0.28
C VAL A 94 -11.00 15.65 -0.69
N HIS A 95 -10.52 15.48 -1.92
CA HIS A 95 -10.35 16.59 -2.86
C HIS A 95 -11.62 16.94 -3.64
N ASP A 96 -12.46 15.96 -3.91
CA ASP A 96 -13.70 16.15 -4.67
C ASP A 96 -14.92 16.16 -3.73
N GLU A 97 -15.94 16.95 -4.11
CA GLU A 97 -17.25 16.96 -3.44
C GLU A 97 -17.84 15.55 -3.36
N TYR A 98 -18.68 15.29 -2.35
CA TYR A 98 -19.20 13.95 -2.05
C TYR A 98 -19.84 13.27 -3.28
N ASP A 99 -20.73 13.97 -3.99
CA ASP A 99 -21.44 13.38 -5.13
C ASP A 99 -20.50 13.06 -6.30
N SER A 100 -19.52 13.92 -6.56
CA SER A 100 -18.47 13.69 -7.56
C SER A 100 -17.61 12.48 -7.19
N GLN A 101 -17.30 12.34 -5.89
CA GLN A 101 -16.55 11.20 -5.39
C GLN A 101 -17.34 9.88 -5.52
N MET A 102 -18.65 9.89 -5.26
CA MET A 102 -19.50 8.70 -5.44
C MET A 102 -19.57 8.30 -6.92
N LYS A 103 -19.78 9.26 -7.81
CA LYS A 103 -19.76 9.03 -9.26
C LYS A 103 -18.42 8.45 -9.72
N TRP A 104 -17.30 8.97 -9.21
CA TRP A 104 -15.97 8.45 -9.50
C TRP A 104 -15.83 6.96 -9.11
N PHE A 105 -16.39 6.55 -7.97
CA PHE A 105 -16.40 5.15 -7.54
C PHE A 105 -17.21 4.25 -8.47
N GLU A 106 -18.41 4.72 -8.87
CA GLU A 106 -19.27 4.00 -9.80
C GLU A 106 -18.59 3.81 -11.16
N GLU A 107 -18.06 4.89 -11.75
CA GLU A 107 -17.32 4.85 -13.01
C GLU A 107 -16.10 3.91 -12.92
N THR A 108 -15.32 3.99 -11.85
CA THR A 108 -14.14 3.12 -11.66
C THR A 108 -14.51 1.64 -11.67
N ASN A 109 -15.62 1.30 -11.04
CA ASN A 109 -16.09 -0.08 -11.00
C ASN A 109 -16.73 -0.54 -12.31
N ILE A 110 -17.57 0.30 -12.93
CA ILE A 110 -18.37 -0.08 -14.08
C ILE A 110 -17.59 0.12 -15.39
N ASP A 111 -17.00 1.30 -15.60
CA ASP A 111 -16.41 1.67 -16.89
C ASP A 111 -14.97 1.16 -17.02
N TYR A 112 -14.23 1.15 -15.91
CA TYR A 112 -12.84 0.65 -15.89
C TYR A 112 -12.72 -0.81 -15.41
N GLU A 113 -13.81 -1.42 -14.95
CA GLU A 113 -13.82 -2.80 -14.42
C GLU A 113 -12.77 -3.02 -13.31
N ILE A 114 -12.61 -2.02 -12.43
CA ILE A 114 -11.70 -2.07 -11.28
C ILE A 114 -12.52 -2.15 -10.00
N GLU A 115 -12.41 -3.29 -9.31
CA GLU A 115 -13.17 -3.55 -8.08
C GLU A 115 -12.43 -3.12 -6.80
N ASN A 116 -11.10 -3.04 -6.83
CA ASN A 116 -10.31 -2.91 -5.62
C ASN A 116 -9.77 -1.48 -5.46
N MET A 117 -9.99 -0.89 -4.29
CA MET A 117 -9.58 0.48 -4.00
C MET A 117 -8.99 0.61 -2.60
N ILE A 118 -8.05 1.52 -2.41
CA ILE A 118 -7.58 1.96 -1.11
C ILE A 118 -8.00 3.41 -0.93
N LEU A 119 -8.80 3.68 0.11
CA LEU A 119 -9.29 5.03 0.37
C LEU A 119 -8.30 5.79 1.27
N VAL A 120 -7.82 6.90 0.75
CA VAL A 120 -6.80 7.74 1.37
C VAL A 120 -7.44 9.05 1.83
N GLY A 121 -7.17 9.45 3.05
CA GLY A 121 -7.60 10.74 3.61
C GLY A 121 -6.65 11.88 3.23
N GLY A 122 -6.95 13.07 3.73
CA GLY A 122 -6.09 14.24 3.53
C GLY A 122 -4.78 14.16 4.31
N GLU A 123 -3.80 14.94 3.88
CA GLU A 123 -2.45 15.01 4.45
C GLU A 123 -2.40 15.59 5.87
N SER A 124 -3.36 16.43 6.21
CA SER A 124 -3.40 17.11 7.52
C SER A 124 -4.83 17.36 7.99
N SER A 125 -5.07 17.11 9.27
CA SER A 125 -6.33 17.49 9.95
C SER A 125 -6.54 19.01 10.10
N LYS A 126 -5.52 19.80 9.79
CA LYS A 126 -5.59 21.28 9.83
C LYS A 126 -6.09 21.87 8.52
N VAL A 127 -6.09 21.10 7.44
CA VAL A 127 -6.60 21.51 6.13
C VAL A 127 -8.09 21.17 6.07
N LYS A 128 -8.90 22.14 5.64
CA LYS A 128 -10.32 21.91 5.35
C LYS A 128 -10.43 21.46 3.89
N TYR A 129 -10.90 20.26 3.70
CA TYR A 129 -11.11 19.68 2.37
C TYR A 129 -12.59 19.77 1.97
N PRO A 130 -12.91 19.87 0.65
CA PRO A 130 -14.28 19.89 0.18
C PRO A 130 -14.96 18.51 0.24
N GLY A 131 -14.19 17.45 0.12
CA GLY A 131 -14.69 16.09 -0.03
C GLY A 131 -14.92 15.36 1.29
N PRO A 132 -15.41 14.13 1.19
CA PRO A 132 -15.75 13.30 2.36
C PRO A 132 -14.51 12.86 3.13
N THR A 133 -14.68 12.57 4.40
CA THR A 133 -13.74 11.79 5.18
C THR A 133 -13.71 10.34 4.66
N VAL A 134 -12.64 9.59 4.99
CA VAL A 134 -12.54 8.17 4.62
C VAL A 134 -13.77 7.37 5.10
N ASN A 135 -14.25 7.63 6.31
CA ASN A 135 -15.43 6.92 6.84
C ASN A 135 -16.69 7.25 6.03
N GLN A 136 -16.93 8.53 5.70
CA GLN A 136 -18.06 8.92 4.85
C GLN A 136 -17.97 8.33 3.44
N ALA A 137 -16.75 8.23 2.89
CA ALA A 137 -16.53 7.57 1.61
C ALA A 137 -16.82 6.07 1.66
N LEU A 138 -16.43 5.38 2.74
CA LEU A 138 -16.75 3.96 2.97
C LEU A 138 -18.27 3.74 3.12
N ASP A 139 -18.96 4.61 3.84
CA ASP A 139 -20.43 4.58 3.94
C ASP A 139 -21.08 4.76 2.55
N GLY A 140 -20.54 5.67 1.73
CA GLY A 140 -20.95 5.87 0.35
C GLY A 140 -20.79 4.63 -0.52
N VAL A 141 -19.62 3.97 -0.44
CA VAL A 141 -19.35 2.69 -1.14
C VAL A 141 -20.34 1.60 -0.68
N SER A 142 -20.62 1.53 0.60
CA SER A 142 -21.64 0.59 1.13
C SER A 142 -23.02 0.86 0.53
N ASN A 143 -23.38 2.12 0.32
CA ASN A 143 -24.63 2.49 -0.34
C ASN A 143 -24.67 2.11 -1.82
N ILE A 144 -23.55 2.25 -2.55
CA ILE A 144 -23.39 1.80 -3.96
C ILE A 144 -23.65 0.28 -4.01
N HIS A 145 -23.02 -0.49 -3.14
CA HIS A 145 -23.22 -1.93 -3.05
C HIS A 145 -24.68 -2.32 -2.72
N ASN A 146 -25.27 -1.69 -1.70
CA ASN A 146 -26.65 -1.97 -1.30
C ASN A 146 -27.70 -1.65 -2.36
N LYS A 147 -27.42 -0.69 -3.25
CA LYS A 147 -28.26 -0.37 -4.39
C LYS A 147 -28.03 -1.31 -5.59
N GLY A 148 -27.07 -2.22 -5.51
CA GLY A 148 -26.71 -3.12 -6.61
C GLY A 148 -26.05 -2.41 -7.81
N ILE A 149 -25.48 -1.21 -7.61
CA ILE A 149 -24.82 -0.44 -8.66
C ILE A 149 -23.43 -0.98 -8.94
N GLY A 150 -22.69 -1.40 -7.91
CA GLY A 150 -21.32 -1.90 -8.05
C GLY A 150 -20.88 -2.76 -6.87
N ASP A 151 -19.78 -3.48 -7.04
CA ASP A 151 -19.15 -4.32 -6.01
C ASP A 151 -17.71 -3.88 -5.79
N ILE A 152 -17.51 -2.93 -4.88
CA ILE A 152 -16.23 -2.29 -4.61
C ILE A 152 -15.63 -2.88 -3.33
N PHE A 153 -14.40 -3.36 -3.41
CA PHE A 153 -13.63 -3.92 -2.31
C PHE A 153 -12.63 -2.88 -1.77
N CYS A 154 -12.92 -2.31 -0.62
CA CYS A 154 -12.18 -1.19 -0.07
C CYS A 154 -11.12 -1.60 0.96
N GLY A 155 -9.92 -1.04 0.80
CA GLY A 155 -8.88 -0.96 1.81
C GLY A 155 -8.72 0.45 2.37
N GLY A 156 -7.84 0.58 3.36
CA GLY A 156 -7.46 1.87 3.94
C GLY A 156 -5.96 1.94 4.25
N ILE A 157 -5.49 3.14 4.58
CA ILE A 157 -4.08 3.34 4.97
C ILE A 157 -3.92 3.12 6.47
N ALA A 158 -2.85 2.39 6.84
CA ALA A 158 -2.35 2.23 8.19
C ALA A 158 -1.03 3.00 8.36
N ILE A 159 -0.95 3.89 9.33
CA ILE A 159 0.27 4.66 9.62
C ILE A 159 0.84 4.17 10.96
N PRO A 160 1.88 3.30 10.96
CA PRO A 160 2.35 2.64 12.18
C PRO A 160 2.82 3.59 13.28
N SER A 161 3.36 4.75 12.90
CA SER A 161 3.83 5.78 13.84
C SER A 161 2.71 6.62 14.47
N ARG A 162 1.50 6.61 13.89
CA ARG A 162 0.39 7.43 14.38
C ARG A 162 -0.09 6.95 15.73
N LYS A 163 -0.19 7.88 16.68
CA LYS A 163 -0.79 7.63 17.99
C LYS A 163 -2.22 7.10 17.83
N ALA A 164 -2.51 6.00 18.50
CA ALA A 164 -3.83 5.34 18.46
C ALA A 164 -4.24 4.71 17.11
N GLU A 165 -3.31 4.45 16.17
CA GLU A 165 -3.65 3.86 14.86
C GLU A 165 -4.39 2.54 14.99
N SER A 166 -4.05 1.68 15.95
CA SER A 166 -4.79 0.44 16.21
C SER A 166 -6.29 0.64 16.55
N LYS A 167 -6.67 1.82 17.08
CA LYS A 167 -8.08 2.20 17.26
C LYS A 167 -8.70 2.65 15.93
N ASN A 168 -7.94 3.39 15.14
CA ASN A 168 -8.40 3.85 13.83
C ASN A 168 -8.66 2.66 12.88
N LEU A 169 -7.81 1.61 12.94
CA LEU A 169 -8.01 0.39 12.14
C LEU A 169 -9.34 -0.30 12.49
N ILE A 170 -9.71 -0.38 13.77
CA ILE A 170 -11.04 -0.91 14.18
C ILE A 170 -12.14 -0.04 13.57
N SER A 171 -12.11 1.28 13.78
CA SER A 171 -13.13 2.17 13.25
C SER A 171 -13.25 2.08 11.71
N LYS A 172 -12.15 2.02 10.99
CA LYS A 172 -12.17 1.84 9.53
C LYS A 172 -12.75 0.47 9.13
N SER A 173 -12.42 -0.59 9.88
CA SER A 173 -12.99 -1.93 9.65
C SER A 173 -14.50 -1.96 9.87
N ASP A 174 -14.97 -1.29 10.92
CA ASP A 174 -16.40 -1.18 11.24
C ASP A 174 -17.17 -0.40 10.15
N ASN A 175 -16.52 0.55 9.48
CA ASN A 175 -17.07 1.32 8.36
C ASN A 175 -16.81 0.67 6.98
N GLY A 176 -16.31 -0.56 6.90
CA GLY A 176 -16.24 -1.31 5.64
C GLY A 176 -14.84 -1.46 5.04
N SER A 177 -13.75 -1.01 5.69
CA SER A 177 -12.41 -1.35 5.22
C SER A 177 -12.13 -2.83 5.43
N GLU A 178 -11.81 -3.55 4.36
CA GLU A 178 -11.58 -5.00 4.34
C GLU A 178 -10.11 -5.39 4.48
N PHE A 179 -9.20 -4.46 4.22
CA PHE A 179 -7.75 -4.62 4.39
C PHE A 179 -7.08 -3.25 4.60
N PHE A 180 -5.80 -3.29 4.92
CA PHE A 180 -4.99 -2.07 5.07
C PHE A 180 -3.68 -2.22 4.30
N THR A 181 -3.13 -1.09 3.82
CA THR A 181 -1.73 -0.98 3.42
C THR A 181 -1.02 0.00 4.34
N THR A 182 0.23 -0.25 4.68
CA THR A 182 0.96 0.66 5.57
C THR A 182 1.57 1.83 4.80
N GLN A 183 1.92 2.91 5.50
CA GLN A 183 2.98 3.79 5.04
C GLN A 183 4.29 2.99 4.94
N VAL A 184 5.22 3.41 4.07
CA VAL A 184 6.52 2.74 3.92
C VAL A 184 7.24 2.57 5.26
N ILE A 185 7.79 1.37 5.49
CA ILE A 185 8.36 0.97 6.79
C ILE A 185 9.89 0.90 6.68
N TYR A 186 10.58 1.63 7.57
CA TYR A 186 12.04 1.59 7.75
C TYR A 186 12.44 1.19 9.18
N ASP A 187 11.47 0.84 10.03
CA ASP A 187 11.69 0.35 11.40
C ASP A 187 10.53 -0.58 11.79
N SER A 188 10.88 -1.71 12.39
CA SER A 188 9.90 -2.72 12.82
C SER A 188 9.12 -2.33 14.07
N LYS A 189 9.66 -1.45 14.94
CA LYS A 189 9.11 -1.19 16.28
C LYS A 189 7.69 -0.66 16.27
N ASN A 190 7.43 0.35 15.42
CA ASN A 190 6.11 0.98 15.36
C ASN A 190 5.06 0.04 14.77
N ILE A 191 5.39 -0.69 13.70
CA ILE A 191 4.47 -1.64 13.09
C ILE A 191 4.19 -2.83 14.02
N ILE A 192 5.19 -3.40 14.69
CA ILE A 192 5.02 -4.47 15.67
C ILE A 192 4.12 -4.01 16.81
N LYS A 193 4.37 -2.82 17.38
CA LYS A 193 3.53 -2.24 18.43
C LYS A 193 2.08 -2.04 17.97
N MET A 194 1.90 -1.52 16.75
CA MET A 194 0.57 -1.30 16.17
C MET A 194 -0.17 -2.63 15.99
N MET A 195 0.47 -3.64 15.41
CA MET A 195 -0.14 -4.96 15.18
C MET A 195 -0.52 -5.67 16.49
N ASN A 196 0.37 -5.66 17.49
CA ASN A 196 0.09 -6.22 18.81
C ASN A 196 -1.12 -5.54 19.47
N ASN A 197 -1.20 -4.20 19.38
CA ASN A 197 -2.32 -3.43 19.92
C ASN A 197 -3.61 -3.65 19.12
N TYR A 198 -3.52 -3.80 17.80
CA TYR A 198 -4.65 -4.10 16.92
C TYR A 198 -5.27 -5.45 17.27
N GLN A 199 -4.44 -6.50 17.41
CA GLN A 199 -4.90 -7.81 17.87
C GLN A 199 -5.62 -7.76 19.22
N LYS A 200 -5.02 -7.05 20.20
CA LYS A 200 -5.63 -6.90 21.53
C LYS A 200 -7.00 -6.21 21.46
N ARG A 201 -7.17 -5.23 20.56
CA ARG A 201 -8.44 -4.53 20.35
C ARG A 201 -9.45 -5.42 19.66
N CYS A 202 -9.08 -6.12 18.60
CA CYS A 202 -9.94 -7.09 17.92
C CYS A 202 -10.48 -8.14 18.91
N ASN A 203 -9.62 -8.68 19.77
CA ASN A 203 -10.03 -9.62 20.80
C ASN A 203 -11.06 -9.03 21.78
N LYS A 204 -10.91 -7.73 22.16
CA LYS A 204 -11.84 -7.06 23.07
C LYS A 204 -13.23 -6.86 22.48
N VAL A 205 -13.33 -6.62 21.16
CA VAL A 205 -14.60 -6.40 20.47
C VAL A 205 -15.09 -7.67 19.73
N ASN A 206 -14.42 -8.81 19.98
CA ASN A 206 -14.73 -10.12 19.40
C ASN A 206 -14.82 -10.11 17.86
N THR A 207 -13.83 -9.49 17.20
CA THR A 207 -13.72 -9.45 15.75
C THR A 207 -12.37 -9.99 15.29
N PHE A 208 -12.27 -10.38 14.01
CA PHE A 208 -11.01 -10.80 13.41
C PHE A 208 -10.26 -9.61 12.81
N PRO A 209 -8.93 -9.53 13.01
CA PRO A 209 -8.14 -8.48 12.39
C PRO A 209 -8.13 -8.61 10.87
N ARG A 210 -8.26 -7.48 10.19
CA ARG A 210 -8.10 -7.37 8.73
C ARG A 210 -6.63 -7.49 8.36
N ARG A 211 -6.37 -7.95 7.14
CA ARG A 211 -5.01 -8.06 6.59
C ARG A 211 -4.34 -6.71 6.47
N ILE A 212 -3.04 -6.68 6.76
CA ILE A 212 -2.18 -5.51 6.61
C ILE A 212 -1.11 -5.83 5.56
N LEU A 213 -1.11 -5.11 4.44
CA LEU A 213 -0.04 -5.13 3.45
C LEU A 213 1.09 -4.22 3.96
N LEU A 214 2.26 -4.80 4.17
CA LEU A 214 3.45 -4.12 4.66
C LEU A 214 4.15 -3.44 3.48
N SER A 215 4.27 -2.11 3.51
CA SER A 215 4.89 -1.34 2.43
C SER A 215 6.38 -1.17 2.62
N PHE A 216 7.14 -1.49 1.58
CA PHE A 216 8.58 -1.31 1.49
C PHE A 216 8.96 -0.58 0.21
N ALA A 217 10.00 0.24 0.25
CA ALA A 217 10.50 0.96 -0.91
C ALA A 217 12.02 1.12 -0.85
N PRO A 218 12.74 0.97 -1.98
CA PRO A 218 14.16 1.21 -2.03
C PRO A 218 14.48 2.72 -2.01
N VAL A 219 15.58 3.08 -1.38
CA VAL A 219 16.21 4.39 -1.51
C VAL A 219 17.57 4.28 -2.17
N SER A 220 17.88 5.25 -3.04
CA SER A 220 19.13 5.29 -3.79
C SER A 220 19.89 6.61 -3.66
N SER A 221 19.30 7.59 -2.99
CA SER A 221 19.89 8.92 -2.83
C SER A 221 19.36 9.63 -1.58
N GLN A 222 20.12 10.63 -1.11
CA GLN A 222 19.68 11.52 -0.03
C GLN A 222 18.34 12.20 -0.36
N LYS A 223 18.15 12.60 -1.62
CA LYS A 223 16.90 13.22 -2.08
C LYS A 223 15.70 12.30 -1.94
N ASN A 224 15.88 10.96 -2.07
CA ASN A 224 14.80 10.01 -1.79
C ASN A 224 14.43 9.99 -0.31
N ILE A 225 15.43 10.02 0.58
CA ILE A 225 15.21 10.06 2.03
C ILE A 225 14.42 11.32 2.41
N GLU A 226 14.81 12.47 1.88
CA GLU A 226 14.12 13.76 2.12
C GLU A 226 12.69 13.73 1.60
N PHE A 227 12.47 13.17 0.41
CA PHE A 227 11.14 13.03 -0.16
C PHE A 227 10.24 12.09 0.67
N LEU A 228 10.75 10.95 1.09
CA LEU A 228 10.02 10.02 1.97
C LEU A 228 9.65 10.68 3.31
N LYS A 229 10.57 11.43 3.90
CA LYS A 229 10.29 12.20 5.13
C LYS A 229 9.23 13.27 4.89
N TRP A 230 9.28 13.93 3.74
CA TRP A 230 8.25 14.89 3.35
C TRP A 230 6.88 14.23 3.18
N LEU A 231 6.81 13.00 2.65
CA LEU A 231 5.60 12.18 2.62
C LEU A 231 5.13 11.71 4.02
N GLY A 232 5.90 12.01 5.07
CA GLY A 232 5.57 11.61 6.45
C GLY A 232 6.04 10.21 6.84
N VAL A 233 6.95 9.62 6.05
CA VAL A 233 7.60 8.36 6.40
C VAL A 233 8.58 8.59 7.55
N GLU A 234 8.49 7.81 8.60
CA GLU A 234 9.48 7.81 9.67
C GLU A 234 10.70 6.98 9.28
N ILE A 235 11.85 7.64 9.21
CA ILE A 235 13.16 6.98 9.05
C ILE A 235 13.98 7.32 10.30
N PRO A 236 14.21 6.35 11.20
CA PRO A 236 15.00 6.58 12.41
C PRO A 236 16.42 7.06 12.10
N SER A 237 16.99 7.92 12.94
CA SER A 237 18.32 8.48 12.71
C SER A 237 19.43 7.42 12.59
N GLY A 238 19.28 6.27 13.27
CA GLY A 238 20.19 5.13 13.12
C GLY A 238 20.10 4.51 11.73
N THR A 239 18.89 4.26 11.26
CA THR A 239 18.59 3.73 9.92
C THR A 239 19.07 4.69 8.83
N GLU A 240 18.84 6.00 8.98
CA GLU A 240 19.32 7.01 8.04
C GLU A 240 20.86 7.02 7.95
N ARG A 241 21.56 6.98 9.08
CA ARG A 241 23.03 6.90 9.10
C ARG A 241 23.54 5.64 8.42
N TYR A 242 22.87 4.51 8.63
CA TYR A 242 23.23 3.27 7.94
C TYR A 242 23.03 3.39 6.42
N LEU A 243 21.89 3.95 5.97
CA LEU A 243 21.62 4.19 4.55
C LEU A 243 22.70 5.08 3.89
N GLN A 244 23.20 6.09 4.60
CA GLN A 244 24.24 7.01 4.13
C GLN A 244 25.67 6.46 4.28
N GLY A 245 25.83 5.33 4.97
CA GLY A 245 27.12 4.75 5.32
C GLY A 245 27.92 4.13 4.15
N ARG A 246 29.00 3.44 4.49
CA ARG A 246 29.86 2.64 3.59
C ARG A 246 30.19 1.31 4.28
N PRO A 247 30.52 0.24 3.55
CA PRO A 247 30.63 0.07 2.09
C PRO A 247 29.28 -0.18 1.41
N GLY A 248 29.29 -0.36 0.09
CA GLY A 248 28.14 -0.67 -0.73
C GLY A 248 27.32 0.56 -1.15
N SER A 249 26.30 0.35 -1.93
CA SER A 249 25.38 1.39 -2.39
C SER A 249 24.24 1.61 -1.38
N MET A 250 23.59 2.77 -1.44
CA MET A 250 22.40 3.05 -0.63
C MET A 250 21.24 2.10 -0.98
N LYS A 251 21.15 1.64 -2.25
CA LYS A 251 20.17 0.66 -2.71
C LYS A 251 20.33 -0.68 -2.00
N GLU A 252 21.54 -1.21 -1.95
CA GLU A 252 21.86 -2.47 -1.24
C GLU A 252 21.50 -2.36 0.24
N ARG A 253 21.94 -1.29 0.90
CA ARG A 253 21.62 -1.07 2.32
C ARG A 253 20.12 -0.90 2.58
N SER A 254 19.37 -0.32 1.65
CA SER A 254 17.92 -0.22 1.79
C SER A 254 17.23 -1.59 1.66
N LEU A 255 17.77 -2.48 0.83
CA LEU A 255 17.31 -3.87 0.75
C LEU A 255 17.62 -4.63 2.07
N ASP A 256 18.83 -4.47 2.61
CA ASP A 256 19.22 -5.09 3.89
C ASP A 256 18.26 -4.68 5.02
N ILE A 257 17.95 -3.37 5.12
CA ILE A 257 16.97 -2.85 6.10
C ILE A 257 15.59 -3.47 5.88
N ALA A 258 15.12 -3.53 4.65
CA ALA A 258 13.80 -4.09 4.36
C ALA A 258 13.72 -5.58 4.75
N ILE A 259 14.77 -6.35 4.49
CA ILE A 259 14.90 -7.76 4.89
C ILE A 259 14.91 -7.89 6.42
N GLU A 260 15.72 -7.08 7.12
CA GLU A 260 15.80 -7.09 8.58
C GLU A 260 14.44 -6.77 9.21
N VAL A 261 13.80 -5.67 8.78
CA VAL A 261 12.49 -5.22 9.26
C VAL A 261 11.42 -6.28 9.01
N LEU A 262 11.38 -6.88 7.81
CA LEU A 262 10.42 -7.95 7.50
C LEU A 262 10.64 -9.15 8.42
N ASN A 263 11.88 -9.62 8.58
CA ASN A 263 12.20 -10.76 9.44
C ASN A 263 11.81 -10.52 10.90
N GLU A 264 12.04 -9.31 11.43
CA GLU A 264 11.61 -8.94 12.79
C GLU A 264 10.10 -8.96 12.96
N ILE A 265 9.35 -8.47 11.95
CA ILE A 265 7.88 -8.51 11.96
C ILE A 265 7.37 -9.96 11.92
N LEU A 266 7.89 -10.79 11.01
CA LEU A 266 7.50 -12.19 10.88
C LEU A 266 7.83 -12.99 12.14
N LYS A 267 9.00 -12.77 12.73
CA LYS A 267 9.39 -13.35 14.01
C LYS A 267 8.45 -12.95 15.15
N ASN A 268 8.03 -11.67 15.20
CA ASN A 268 7.05 -11.22 16.20
C ASN A 268 5.69 -11.91 16.02
N ILE A 269 5.24 -12.11 14.77
CA ILE A 269 3.99 -12.83 14.47
C ILE A 269 4.09 -14.27 15.01
N GLU A 270 5.17 -14.98 14.71
CA GLU A 270 5.38 -16.36 15.14
C GLU A 270 5.46 -16.47 16.67
N GLN A 271 6.30 -15.66 17.31
CA GLN A 271 6.54 -15.69 18.76
C GLN A 271 5.32 -15.32 19.59
N ASN A 272 4.55 -14.34 19.15
CA ASN A 272 3.35 -13.87 19.85
C ASN A 272 2.05 -14.53 19.34
N LYS A 273 2.14 -15.48 18.42
CA LYS A 273 1.00 -16.18 17.80
C LYS A 273 -0.07 -15.18 17.33
N LEU A 274 0.36 -14.11 16.68
CA LEU A 274 -0.54 -13.07 16.21
C LEU A 274 -1.44 -13.61 15.09
N LYS A 275 -2.72 -13.29 15.17
CA LYS A 275 -3.73 -13.63 14.16
C LYS A 275 -3.94 -12.50 13.13
N VAL A 276 -3.15 -11.43 13.19
CA VAL A 276 -3.16 -10.35 12.20
C VAL A 276 -2.56 -10.87 10.90
N PRO A 277 -3.34 -11.09 9.83
CA PRO A 277 -2.78 -11.53 8.57
C PRO A 277 -1.96 -10.40 7.95
N VAL A 278 -0.79 -10.73 7.42
CA VAL A 278 0.03 -9.76 6.69
C VAL A 278 0.09 -10.10 5.20
N GLY A 279 0.56 -9.16 4.40
CA GLY A 279 0.94 -9.28 3.01
C GLY A 279 2.05 -8.29 2.72
N LEU A 280 2.50 -8.19 1.49
CA LEU A 280 3.52 -7.25 1.05
C LEU A 280 2.94 -6.26 0.03
N ASN A 281 3.42 -5.01 0.10
CA ASN A 281 3.28 -3.99 -0.95
C ASN A 281 4.67 -3.38 -1.18
N VAL A 282 5.27 -3.57 -2.34
CA VAL A 282 6.58 -2.99 -2.66
C VAL A 282 6.40 -1.85 -3.63
N GLU A 283 6.94 -0.70 -3.29
CA GLU A 283 6.74 0.57 -3.99
C GLU A 283 8.04 1.02 -4.66
N HIS A 284 7.99 1.50 -5.90
CA HIS A 284 9.18 2.05 -6.53
C HIS A 284 9.40 3.54 -6.22
N ILE A 285 8.37 4.29 -5.86
CA ILE A 285 8.31 5.72 -5.50
C ILE A 285 8.92 6.63 -6.55
N MET A 286 10.13 6.34 -7.03
CA MET A 286 10.84 7.08 -8.07
C MET A 286 11.14 6.18 -9.26
N SER A 287 10.88 6.66 -10.48
CA SER A 287 11.08 5.89 -11.73
C SER A 287 12.49 5.30 -11.90
N TYR A 288 13.52 5.98 -11.39
CA TYR A 288 14.89 5.48 -11.42
C TYR A 288 15.21 4.39 -10.37
N ASN A 289 14.29 4.12 -9.46
CA ASN A 289 14.39 3.03 -8.49
C ASN A 289 13.67 1.76 -8.95
N PHE A 290 13.13 1.74 -10.17
CA PHE A 290 12.32 0.64 -10.64
C PHE A 290 13.03 -0.71 -10.50
N GLN A 291 14.23 -0.85 -11.06
CA GLN A 291 15.01 -2.10 -10.99
C GLN A 291 15.26 -2.52 -9.53
N SER A 292 15.64 -1.58 -8.66
CA SER A 292 15.88 -1.88 -7.24
C SER A 292 14.61 -2.28 -6.48
N SER A 293 13.44 -1.76 -6.90
CA SER A 293 12.16 -2.18 -6.30
C SER A 293 11.74 -3.58 -6.74
N VAL A 294 12.04 -3.96 -7.98
CA VAL A 294 11.82 -5.34 -8.44
C VAL A 294 12.73 -6.34 -7.69
N GLU A 295 14.00 -6.01 -7.52
CA GLU A 295 14.94 -6.82 -6.72
C GLU A 295 14.45 -6.95 -5.27
N MET A 296 14.03 -5.85 -4.64
CA MET A 296 13.43 -5.85 -3.30
C MET A 296 12.16 -6.70 -3.25
N LEU A 297 11.28 -6.57 -4.25
CA LEU A 297 10.06 -7.35 -4.35
C LEU A 297 10.35 -8.86 -4.41
N GLN A 298 11.30 -9.27 -5.23
CA GLN A 298 11.67 -10.68 -5.39
C GLN A 298 12.17 -11.27 -4.07
N GLU A 299 13.08 -10.57 -3.40
CA GLU A 299 13.69 -11.06 -2.17
C GLU A 299 12.69 -11.07 -1.00
N LEU A 300 11.94 -9.99 -0.79
CA LEU A 300 10.93 -9.93 0.27
C LEU A 300 9.80 -10.94 0.04
N ALA A 301 9.35 -11.11 -1.21
CA ALA A 301 8.33 -12.10 -1.54
C ALA A 301 8.81 -13.54 -1.30
N ARG A 302 10.08 -13.85 -1.57
CA ARG A 302 10.70 -15.15 -1.27
C ARG A 302 10.64 -15.42 0.24
N ILE A 303 11.18 -14.52 1.06
CA ILE A 303 11.20 -14.64 2.53
C ILE A 303 9.78 -14.81 3.08
N TYR A 304 8.86 -13.97 2.63
CA TYR A 304 7.47 -13.99 3.10
C TYR A 304 6.74 -15.30 2.73
N ARG A 305 6.92 -15.81 1.52
CA ARG A 305 6.31 -17.09 1.10
C ARG A 305 6.88 -18.27 1.87
N GLU A 306 8.18 -18.32 2.11
CA GLU A 306 8.81 -19.33 2.96
C GLU A 306 8.21 -19.34 4.37
N PHE A 307 8.01 -18.15 4.95
CA PHE A 307 7.33 -18.01 6.23
C PHE A 307 5.89 -18.54 6.19
N CYS A 308 5.11 -18.21 5.15
CA CYS A 308 3.74 -18.68 5.01
C CYS A 308 3.66 -20.22 4.89
N ILE A 309 4.55 -20.84 4.13
CA ILE A 309 4.63 -22.31 3.98
C ILE A 309 4.95 -22.94 5.34
N LYS A 310 5.96 -22.43 6.04
CA LYS A 310 6.35 -22.90 7.37
C LYS A 310 5.19 -22.86 8.35
N THR A 311 4.49 -21.73 8.42
CA THR A 311 3.40 -21.54 9.40
C THR A 311 2.16 -22.37 9.08
N GLN A 312 1.88 -22.68 7.82
CA GLN A 312 0.81 -23.60 7.43
C GLN A 312 1.08 -25.04 7.89
N ASN A 313 2.33 -25.50 7.83
CA ASN A 313 2.72 -26.84 8.26
C ASN A 313 2.63 -27.04 9.78
N TYR A 314 2.54 -25.97 10.58
CA TYR A 314 2.35 -26.06 12.04
C TYR A 314 0.87 -25.95 12.46
N SER A 315 -0.05 -25.75 11.51
CA SER A 315 -1.49 -25.59 11.78
C SER A 315 -2.30 -26.87 11.52
N ILE A 316 -1.63 -27.97 11.21
CA ILE A 316 -2.15 -29.34 11.09
C ILE A 316 -1.74 -30.10 12.34
#